data_f7bc4e2d204dc74c7b7e39213fe6e4e1
#
_entry.id   f7bc4e2d204dc74c7b7e39213fe6e4e1
#
_cell.length_a   1.000
_cell.length_b   1.000
_cell.length_c   1.000
_cell.angle_alpha   90.00
_cell.angle_beta   90.00
_cell.angle_gamma   90.00
#
_symmetry.space_group_name_H-M   'P 1'
#
loop_
_entity.id
_entity.type
_entity.pdbx_description
1 polymer ?
#
loop_
_entity_poly.entity_id
_entity_poly.type
_entity_poly.pdbx_seq_one_letter_code
_entity_poly.pdbx_strand_id
1 'polypeptide(L)'
;MKNGKILWADDEIDLLKPHILFLQQKGYEVTTVSNGRDALEKAAHETFDLIILDENMPGLSGLDTLGQIKMENPEIPVVMITKSEEENIMNQAIGNKISDYLIKPVNPNQILLSIKKNLHHKEIILEKT
;
A
#
# COMPACT_ATOMS: atom_id res chain seq x y z
N MET A 1 18.15 -6.66 9.61
CA MET A 1 17.66 -5.27 9.69
C MET A 1 16.39 -5.11 8.89
N LYS A 2 15.39 -4.50 9.47
CA LYS A 2 14.11 -4.28 8.79
C LYS A 2 14.17 -3.01 7.95
N ASN A 3 13.77 -3.10 6.69
CA ASN A 3 13.76 -1.97 5.78
C ASN A 3 12.46 -1.16 5.86
N GLY A 4 11.43 -1.71 6.47
CA GLY A 4 10.17 -1.04 6.68
C GLY A 4 9.06 -2.00 7.05
N LYS A 5 7.97 -1.44 7.57
CA LYS A 5 6.78 -2.18 7.99
C LYS A 5 5.62 -1.83 7.08
N ILE A 6 5.11 -2.82 6.37
CA ILE A 6 4.10 -2.68 5.32
C ILE A 6 2.79 -3.32 5.78
N LEU A 7 1.68 -2.60 5.60
CA LEU A 7 0.33 -3.15 5.73
C LEU A 7 -0.23 -3.36 4.33
N TRP A 8 -0.70 -4.56 4.03
CA TRP A 8 -1.26 -4.90 2.72
C TRP A 8 -2.67 -5.45 2.85
N ALA A 9 -3.65 -4.74 2.31
CA ALA A 9 -5.06 -5.13 2.31
C ALA A 9 -5.49 -5.56 0.91
N ASP A 10 -5.94 -6.81 0.78
CA ASP A 10 -6.36 -7.39 -0.50
C ASP A 10 -7.20 -8.62 -0.21
N ASP A 11 -8.40 -8.74 -0.81
CA ASP A 11 -9.25 -9.90 -0.59
C ASP A 11 -8.69 -11.18 -1.21
N GLU A 12 -7.75 -11.04 -2.14
CA GLU A 12 -7.03 -12.16 -2.76
C GLU A 12 -5.64 -12.37 -2.14
N ILE A 13 -5.45 -11.97 -0.88
CA ILE A 13 -4.13 -11.98 -0.24
C ILE A 13 -3.48 -13.36 -0.25
N ASP A 14 -4.27 -14.42 -0.20
CA ASP A 14 -3.74 -15.79 -0.25
C ASP A 14 -3.07 -16.12 -1.59
N LEU A 15 -3.45 -15.43 -2.66
CA LEU A 15 -2.83 -15.60 -3.98
C LEU A 15 -1.54 -14.79 -4.12
N LEU A 16 -1.25 -13.93 -3.15
CA LEU A 16 -0.10 -13.02 -3.17
C LEU A 16 1.06 -13.51 -2.29
N LYS A 17 0.99 -14.74 -1.79
CA LYS A 17 2.06 -15.30 -0.94
C LYS A 17 3.46 -15.19 -1.55
N PRO A 18 3.67 -15.50 -2.83
CA PRO A 18 5.00 -15.33 -3.42
C PRO A 18 5.52 -13.90 -3.37
N HIS A 19 4.64 -12.94 -3.59
CA HIS A 19 4.97 -11.51 -3.53
C HIS A 19 5.35 -11.09 -2.10
N ILE A 20 4.58 -11.57 -1.13
CA ILE A 20 4.81 -11.30 0.29
C ILE A 20 6.15 -11.88 0.73
N LEU A 21 6.41 -13.15 0.39
CA LEU A 21 7.69 -13.80 0.70
C LEU A 21 8.87 -13.06 0.11
N PHE A 22 8.74 -12.59 -1.14
CA PHE A 22 9.79 -11.82 -1.80
C PHE A 22 10.11 -10.55 -1.01
N LEU A 23 9.08 -9.80 -0.58
CA LEU A 23 9.27 -8.58 0.21
C LEU A 23 9.90 -8.89 1.56
N GLN A 24 9.49 -9.97 2.21
CA GLN A 24 10.05 -10.40 3.49
C GLN A 24 11.54 -10.75 3.34
N GLN A 25 11.91 -11.42 2.26
CA GLN A 25 13.31 -11.72 1.95
C GLN A 25 14.14 -10.47 1.72
N LYS A 26 13.50 -9.39 1.26
CA LYS A 26 14.16 -8.09 1.06
C LYS A 26 14.20 -7.24 2.33
N GLY A 27 13.76 -7.78 3.46
CA GLY A 27 13.88 -7.11 4.76
C GLY A 27 12.65 -6.31 5.19
N TYR A 28 11.53 -6.45 4.50
CA TYR A 28 10.28 -5.78 4.90
C TYR A 28 9.45 -6.69 5.80
N GLU A 29 8.84 -6.09 6.81
CA GLU A 29 7.84 -6.77 7.62
C GLU A 29 6.48 -6.50 6.98
N VAL A 30 5.75 -7.56 6.61
CA VAL A 30 4.48 -7.42 5.91
C VAL A 30 3.35 -7.98 6.77
N THR A 31 2.41 -7.10 7.12
CA THR A 31 1.16 -7.48 7.79
C THR A 31 0.05 -7.49 6.75
N THR A 32 -0.70 -8.57 6.67
CA THR A 32 -1.75 -8.72 5.67
C THR A 32 -3.13 -8.75 6.29
N VAL A 33 -4.09 -8.12 5.62
CA VAL A 33 -5.52 -8.18 5.96
C VAL A 33 -6.30 -8.37 4.66
N SER A 34 -7.55 -8.82 4.77
CA SER A 34 -8.35 -9.16 3.60
C SER A 34 -9.44 -8.14 3.26
N ASN A 35 -9.53 -7.05 3.99
CA ASN A 35 -10.58 -6.05 3.78
C ASN A 35 -10.16 -4.69 4.34
N GLY A 36 -10.92 -3.65 3.97
CA GLY A 36 -10.60 -2.28 4.36
C GLY A 36 -10.80 -1.98 5.84
N ARG A 37 -11.81 -2.59 6.47
CA ARG A 37 -12.07 -2.37 7.91
C ARG A 37 -10.92 -2.89 8.75
N ASP A 38 -10.42 -4.06 8.43
CA ASP A 38 -9.27 -4.64 9.14
C ASP A 38 -8.01 -3.81 8.90
N ALA A 39 -7.86 -3.24 7.69
CA ALA A 39 -6.76 -2.34 7.40
C ALA A 39 -6.82 -1.10 8.29
N LEU A 40 -7.99 -0.48 8.44
CA LEU A 40 -8.17 0.70 9.29
C LEU A 40 -7.90 0.36 10.76
N GLU A 41 -8.37 -0.78 11.22
CA GLU A 41 -8.15 -1.21 12.59
C GLU A 41 -6.66 -1.42 12.87
N LYS A 42 -5.96 -2.12 11.97
CA LYS A 42 -4.52 -2.32 12.10
C LYS A 42 -3.77 -1.00 12.09
N ALA A 43 -4.10 -0.10 11.17
CA ALA A 43 -3.44 1.19 11.07
C ALA A 43 -3.68 2.07 12.30
N ALA A 44 -4.81 1.89 12.99
CA ALA A 44 -5.12 2.63 14.20
C ALA A 44 -4.32 2.13 15.41
N HIS A 45 -3.91 0.87 15.44
CA HIS A 45 -3.26 0.25 16.59
C HIS A 45 -1.76 -0.01 16.40
N GLU A 46 -1.26 0.01 15.17
CA GLU A 46 0.14 -0.23 14.87
C GLU A 46 0.65 0.85 13.91
N THR A 47 1.95 1.12 13.98
CA THR A 47 2.60 2.07 13.08
C THR A 47 3.12 1.34 11.85
N PHE A 48 2.77 1.82 10.67
CA PHE A 48 3.27 1.30 9.40
C PHE A 48 4.00 2.39 8.64
N ASP A 49 4.93 1.98 7.80
CA ASP A 49 5.70 2.90 6.96
C ASP A 49 5.04 3.13 5.61
N LEU A 50 4.24 2.16 5.15
CA LEU A 50 3.54 2.23 3.87
C LEU A 50 2.36 1.27 3.90
N ILE A 51 1.28 1.64 3.22
CA ILE A 51 0.07 0.81 3.12
C ILE A 51 -0.19 0.50 1.65
N ILE A 52 -0.49 -0.77 1.36
CA ILE A 52 -0.90 -1.23 0.03
C ILE A 52 -2.37 -1.62 0.09
N LEU A 53 -3.17 -1.11 -0.85
CA LEU A 53 -4.61 -1.35 -0.91
C LEU A 53 -5.03 -1.87 -2.28
N ASP A 54 -5.95 -2.83 -2.30
CA ASP A 54 -6.71 -3.17 -3.51
C ASP A 54 -8.00 -2.33 -3.51
N GLU A 55 -8.49 -1.98 -4.68
CA GLU A 55 -9.78 -1.28 -4.80
C GLU A 55 -10.95 -2.22 -4.50
N ASN A 56 -10.89 -3.45 -5.01
CA ASN A 56 -12.00 -4.41 -4.94
C ASN A 56 -11.93 -5.26 -3.69
N MET A 57 -12.51 -4.76 -2.60
CA MET A 57 -12.57 -5.48 -1.33
C MET A 57 -14.01 -5.49 -0.81
N PRO A 58 -14.40 -6.53 -0.05
CA PRO A 58 -15.75 -6.57 0.53
C PRO A 58 -15.93 -5.47 1.58
N GLY A 59 -17.10 -4.85 1.59
CA GLY A 59 -17.40 -3.75 2.50
C GLY A 59 -16.82 -2.45 1.99
N LEU A 60 -15.78 -1.93 2.64
CA LEU A 60 -15.11 -0.72 2.20
C LEU A 60 -14.25 -0.96 0.96
N SER A 61 -14.43 -0.13 -0.06
CA SER A 61 -13.55 -0.15 -1.23
C SER A 61 -12.15 0.34 -0.85
N GLY A 62 -11.19 0.13 -1.76
CA GLY A 62 -9.86 0.70 -1.58
C GLY A 62 -9.88 2.22 -1.51
N LEU A 63 -10.71 2.86 -2.33
CA LEU A 63 -10.86 4.33 -2.31
C LEU A 63 -11.42 4.83 -0.97
N ASP A 64 -12.45 4.17 -0.44
CA ASP A 64 -13.01 4.55 0.86
C ASP A 64 -11.99 4.36 1.98
N THR A 65 -11.26 3.26 1.94
CA THR A 65 -10.20 2.97 2.90
C THR A 65 -9.09 4.02 2.83
N LEU A 66 -8.65 4.35 1.61
CA LEU A 66 -7.64 5.38 1.36
C LEU A 66 -8.06 6.72 1.95
N GLY A 67 -9.29 7.13 1.71
CA GLY A 67 -9.82 8.39 2.23
C GLY A 67 -9.73 8.47 3.75
N GLN A 68 -10.15 7.40 4.43
CA GLN A 68 -10.10 7.35 5.88
C GLN A 68 -8.67 7.30 6.43
N ILE A 69 -7.78 6.56 5.78
CA ILE A 69 -6.36 6.53 6.16
C ILE A 69 -5.76 7.93 6.06
N LYS A 70 -6.02 8.64 4.98
CA LYS A 70 -5.45 9.98 4.76
C LYS A 70 -6.03 11.02 5.71
N MET A 71 -7.24 10.84 6.21
CA MET A 71 -7.80 11.70 7.25
C MET A 71 -7.07 11.54 8.58
N GLU A 72 -6.71 10.30 8.93
CA GLU A 72 -6.02 10.00 10.19
C GLU A 72 -4.52 10.24 10.11
N ASN A 73 -3.91 9.95 8.96
CA ASN A 73 -2.47 10.07 8.74
C ASN A 73 -2.21 10.55 7.32
N PRO A 74 -2.24 11.88 7.08
CA PRO A 74 -2.06 12.42 5.73
C PRO A 74 -0.69 12.14 5.10
N GLU A 75 0.32 11.87 5.92
CA GLU A 75 1.69 11.71 5.45
C GLU A 75 2.06 10.28 5.05
N ILE A 76 1.27 9.28 5.45
CA ILE A 76 1.65 7.90 5.15
C ILE A 76 1.53 7.60 3.66
N PRO A 77 2.56 7.01 3.03
CA PRO A 77 2.45 6.60 1.64
C PRO A 77 1.44 5.47 1.49
N VAL A 78 0.56 5.60 0.49
CA VAL A 78 -0.40 4.56 0.13
C VAL A 78 -0.25 4.21 -1.33
N VAL A 79 -0.08 2.94 -1.64
CA VAL A 79 0.03 2.40 -2.99
C VAL A 79 -1.22 1.56 -3.26
N MET A 80 -1.89 1.79 -4.39
CA MET A 80 -2.98 0.90 -4.82
C MET A 80 -2.44 -0.12 -5.81
N ILE A 81 -2.78 -1.39 -5.58
CA ILE A 81 -2.45 -2.50 -6.49
C ILE A 81 -3.75 -3.23 -6.78
N THR A 82 -4.30 -3.04 -7.96
CA THR A 82 -5.65 -3.50 -8.28
C THR A 82 -5.80 -3.89 -9.75
N LYS A 83 -6.85 -4.64 -10.05
CA LYS A 83 -7.23 -4.96 -11.43
C LYS A 83 -7.96 -3.81 -12.11
N SER A 84 -8.43 -2.81 -11.36
CA SER A 84 -9.24 -1.73 -11.90
C SER A 84 -8.41 -0.76 -12.75
N GLU A 85 -8.81 -0.61 -14.01
CA GLU A 85 -8.24 0.38 -14.94
C GLU A 85 -9.22 1.53 -15.19
N GLU A 86 -10.29 1.62 -14.39
CA GLU A 86 -11.27 2.69 -14.56
C GLU A 86 -10.65 4.05 -14.26
N GLU A 87 -10.72 4.93 -15.23
CA GLU A 87 -10.14 6.28 -15.12
C GLU A 87 -10.72 7.05 -13.95
N ASN A 88 -12.01 6.90 -13.68
CA ASN A 88 -12.66 7.55 -12.56
C ASN A 88 -12.06 7.13 -11.21
N ILE A 89 -11.77 5.84 -11.03
CA ILE A 89 -11.15 5.32 -9.82
C ILE A 89 -9.73 5.84 -9.69
N MET A 90 -8.97 5.82 -10.78
CA MET A 90 -7.60 6.34 -10.79
C MET A 90 -7.57 7.83 -10.43
N ASN A 91 -8.47 8.61 -10.99
CA ASN A 91 -8.56 10.04 -10.71
C ASN A 91 -8.93 10.32 -9.26
N GLN A 92 -9.83 9.54 -8.68
CA GLN A 92 -10.18 9.68 -7.26
C GLN A 92 -9.02 9.33 -6.35
N ALA A 93 -8.24 8.28 -6.71
CA ALA A 93 -7.05 7.90 -5.97
C ALA A 93 -6.02 9.04 -6.00
N ILE A 94 -5.79 9.63 -7.16
CA ILE A 94 -4.89 10.77 -7.32
C ILE A 94 -5.38 11.96 -6.48
N GLY A 95 -6.68 12.23 -6.50
CA GLY A 95 -7.28 13.30 -5.69
C GLY A 95 -7.11 13.09 -4.20
N ASN A 96 -7.01 11.86 -3.75
CA ASN A 96 -6.73 11.50 -2.35
C ASN A 96 -5.23 11.29 -2.08
N LYS A 97 -4.38 11.79 -2.96
CA LYS A 97 -2.92 11.82 -2.81
C LYS A 97 -2.29 10.43 -2.70
N ILE A 98 -2.72 9.52 -3.55
CA ILE A 98 -2.09 8.20 -3.66
C ILE A 98 -0.62 8.36 -4.07
N SER A 99 0.23 7.49 -3.54
CA SER A 99 1.66 7.53 -3.84
C SER A 99 2.00 6.80 -5.14
N ASP A 100 1.27 5.72 -5.45
CA ASP A 100 1.46 4.98 -6.69
C ASP A 100 0.21 4.14 -6.98
N TYR A 101 0.01 3.79 -8.25
CA TYR A 101 -1.15 3.01 -8.69
C TYR A 101 -0.67 1.94 -9.68
N LEU A 102 -0.71 0.69 -9.26
CA LEU A 102 -0.22 -0.44 -10.05
C LEU A 102 -1.38 -1.33 -10.48
N ILE A 103 -1.35 -1.80 -11.71
CA ILE A 103 -2.41 -2.65 -12.28
C ILE A 103 -1.96 -4.11 -12.22
N LYS A 104 -2.82 -4.97 -11.67
CA LYS A 104 -2.58 -6.42 -11.67
C LYS A 104 -2.69 -6.97 -13.08
N PRO A 105 -1.88 -7.98 -13.45
CA PRO A 105 -0.89 -8.65 -12.62
C PRO A 105 0.40 -7.82 -12.50
N VAL A 106 0.96 -7.78 -11.29
CA VAL A 106 2.24 -7.11 -11.04
C VAL A 106 3.27 -8.15 -10.60
N ASN A 107 4.52 -7.99 -11.02
CA ASN A 107 5.57 -8.85 -10.51
C ASN A 107 6.13 -8.28 -9.20
N PRO A 108 6.79 -9.13 -8.38
CA PRO A 108 7.30 -8.68 -7.08
C PRO A 108 8.30 -7.52 -7.17
N ASN A 109 9.10 -7.45 -8.24
CA ASN A 109 10.06 -6.35 -8.42
C ASN A 109 9.37 -4.99 -8.62
N GLN A 110 8.23 -4.96 -9.30
CA GLN A 110 7.47 -3.72 -9.48
C GLN A 110 7.00 -3.18 -8.13
N ILE A 111 6.54 -4.07 -7.26
CA ILE A 111 6.10 -3.71 -5.92
C ILE A 111 7.28 -3.20 -5.10
N LEU A 112 8.40 -3.91 -5.14
CA LEU A 112 9.60 -3.53 -4.42
C LEU A 112 10.09 -2.14 -4.84
N LEU A 113 10.11 -1.85 -6.15
CA LEU A 113 10.52 -0.55 -6.65
C LEU A 113 9.59 0.57 -6.16
N SER A 114 8.29 0.32 -6.17
CA SER A 114 7.31 1.30 -5.66
C SER A 114 7.52 1.56 -4.17
N ILE A 115 7.73 0.52 -3.39
CA ILE A 115 8.00 0.67 -1.95
C ILE A 115 9.28 1.48 -1.72
N LYS A 116 10.36 1.14 -2.39
CA LYS A 116 11.65 1.84 -2.25
C LYS A 116 11.52 3.31 -2.61
N LYS A 117 10.89 3.60 -3.74
CA LYS A 117 10.69 4.97 -4.20
C LYS A 117 9.95 5.82 -3.16
N ASN A 118 8.93 5.25 -2.54
CA ASN A 118 8.10 5.99 -1.60
C ASN A 118 8.65 6.05 -0.18
N LEU A 119 9.42 5.07 0.25
CA LEU A 119 10.01 5.06 1.60
C LEU A 119 11.34 5.82 1.67
N HIS A 120 12.15 5.75 0.61
CA HIS A 120 13.49 6.35 0.62
C HIS A 120 13.54 7.77 0.09
N HIS A 121 12.39 8.30 -0.34
CA HIS A 121 12.33 9.66 -0.88
C HIS A 121 12.80 10.72 0.13
N LYS A 122 12.37 10.60 1.38
CA LYS A 122 12.78 11.53 2.45
C LYS A 122 14.28 11.47 2.74
N GLU A 123 14.86 10.28 2.73
CA GLU A 123 16.29 10.09 2.96
C GLU A 123 17.11 10.76 1.87
N ILE A 124 16.70 10.58 0.62
CA ILE A 124 17.38 11.20 -0.52
C ILE A 124 17.35 12.72 -0.41
N ILE A 125 16.22 13.30 -0.05
CA ILE A 125 16.06 14.74 0.14
C ILE A 125 16.95 15.25 1.28
N LEU A 126 16.97 14.54 2.41
CA LEU A 126 17.76 14.91 3.56
C LEU A 126 19.27 14.86 3.29
N GLU A 127 19.72 13.88 2.54
CA GLU A 127 21.12 13.74 2.16
C GLU A 127 21.61 14.88 1.27
N LYS A 128 20.73 15.51 0.51
CA LYS A 128 21.06 16.62 -0.38
C LYS A 128 21.04 17.98 0.28
N THR A 129 20.52 18.04 1.46
CA THR A 129 20.47 19.29 2.22
C THR A 129 21.60 19.36 3.24
#